data_4c4abd9befd8c9ff4c7b73e0a03a52ae
#
_entry.id   4c4abd9befd8c9ff4c7b73e0a03a52ae
#
_cell.length_a   1.000
_cell.length_b   1.000
_cell.length_c   1.000
_cell.angle_alpha   90.00
_cell.angle_beta   90.00
_cell.angle_gamma   90.00
#
_symmetry.space_group_name_H-M   'P 1'
#
loop_
_entity.id
_entity.type
_entity.pdbx_description
1 polymer ?
#
loop_
_entity_poly.entity_id
_entity_poly.type
_entity_poly.pdbx_seq_one_letter_code
_entity_poly.pdbx_strand_id
1 'polypeptide(L)'
;MIKSHHNVGGLPEYVDFKEIIEPLRDLFKDEVRKAGLELGLPEKLVFRQPFPGPGLGIRIIGEVTAEKVRIVQDADAIYREEIANAGLDRSIGQYFAALTNMRSVGVMGDERTYDYAVALRAVNTVDFMTAEAAKIHMKYLIK
;
A
#
# COMPACT_ATOMS: atom_id res chain seq x y z
N MET A 1 4.02 -7.65 20.19
CA MET A 1 2.54 -7.55 20.18
C MET A 1 2.15 -6.57 19.07
N ILE A 2 1.62 -7.08 17.95
CA ILE A 2 1.45 -6.29 16.71
C ILE A 2 0.07 -5.63 16.59
N LYS A 3 -0.90 -5.94 17.48
CA LYS A 3 -2.31 -5.58 17.28
C LYS A 3 -3.03 -4.97 18.50
N SER A 4 -2.33 -4.37 19.44
CA SER A 4 -2.97 -3.77 20.63
C SER A 4 -3.99 -2.67 20.30
N HIS A 5 -3.77 -1.92 19.22
CA HIS A 5 -4.66 -0.84 18.78
C HIS A 5 -5.91 -1.32 18.00
N HIS A 6 -6.04 -2.62 17.73
CA HIS A 6 -7.21 -3.21 17.07
C HIS A 6 -8.10 -3.99 18.04
N ASN A 7 -7.99 -3.76 19.33
CA ASN A 7 -8.73 -4.47 20.37
C ASN A 7 -8.60 -6.03 20.28
N VAL A 8 -7.52 -6.52 19.72
CA VAL A 8 -7.24 -7.97 19.57
C VAL A 8 -6.32 -8.49 20.67
N GLY A 9 -5.61 -7.61 21.37
CA GLY A 9 -4.73 -7.93 22.49
C GLY A 9 -5.08 -7.19 23.77
N GLY A 10 -6.28 -6.61 23.82
CA GLY A 10 -6.73 -5.71 24.87
C GLY A 10 -6.31 -4.26 24.63
N LEU A 11 -7.23 -3.34 24.86
CA LEU A 11 -6.94 -1.93 25.04
C LEU A 11 -6.29 -1.72 26.39
N PRO A 12 -5.63 -0.56 26.65
CA PRO A 12 -5.19 -0.21 28.00
C PRO A 12 -6.32 -0.35 28.99
N GLU A 13 -6.00 -0.81 30.22
CA GLU A 13 -7.00 -1.05 31.28
C GLU A 13 -7.81 0.20 31.64
N TYR A 14 -7.24 1.38 31.38
CA TYR A 14 -7.90 2.65 31.57
C TYR A 14 -8.03 3.43 30.25
N VAL A 15 -9.28 3.62 29.81
CA VAL A 15 -9.65 4.43 28.66
C VAL A 15 -10.84 5.31 29.07
N ASP A 16 -10.73 6.60 28.80
CA ASP A 16 -11.74 7.60 29.16
C ASP A 16 -12.86 7.68 28.10
N PHE A 17 -13.54 6.56 27.87
CA PHE A 17 -14.77 6.49 27.06
C PHE A 17 -15.72 5.42 27.61
N LYS A 18 -17.01 5.62 27.37
CA LYS A 18 -18.07 4.80 27.98
C LYS A 18 -18.19 3.41 27.34
N GLU A 19 -17.92 3.30 26.08
CA GLU A 19 -18.22 2.09 25.30
C GLU A 19 -17.32 1.99 24.06
N ILE A 20 -16.97 0.77 23.67
CA ILE A 20 -16.33 0.45 22.41
C ILE A 20 -17.39 -0.16 21.50
N ILE A 21 -17.65 0.50 20.38
CA ILE A 21 -18.62 0.04 19.39
C ILE A 21 -17.88 -0.60 18.22
N GLU A 22 -18.06 -1.90 18.04
CA GLU A 22 -17.42 -2.70 16.99
C GLU A 22 -18.46 -3.42 16.11
N PRO A 23 -19.21 -2.70 15.28
CA PRO A 23 -20.34 -3.28 14.51
C PRO A 23 -19.91 -4.30 13.47
N LEU A 24 -18.63 -4.34 13.11
CA LEU A 24 -18.06 -5.23 12.09
C LEU A 24 -17.24 -6.37 12.69
N ARG A 25 -17.26 -6.56 14.01
CA ARG A 25 -16.38 -7.49 14.74
C ARG A 25 -16.47 -8.92 14.24
N ASP A 26 -17.68 -9.37 13.91
CA ASP A 26 -17.96 -10.76 13.54
C ASP A 26 -17.98 -10.97 12.01
N LEU A 27 -17.65 -9.94 11.23
CA LEU A 27 -17.63 -10.01 9.78
C LEU A 27 -16.22 -10.24 9.24
N PHE A 28 -16.12 -11.10 8.24
CA PHE A 28 -14.92 -11.24 7.43
C PHE A 28 -14.76 -10.04 6.48
N LYS A 29 -13.55 -9.83 5.97
CA LYS A 29 -13.20 -8.68 5.14
C LYS A 29 -14.03 -8.56 3.85
N ASP A 30 -14.37 -9.67 3.25
CA ASP A 30 -15.25 -9.73 2.06
C ASP A 30 -16.70 -9.40 2.41
N GLU A 31 -17.18 -9.79 3.58
CA GLU A 31 -18.51 -9.44 4.09
C GLU A 31 -18.61 -7.95 4.42
N VAL A 32 -17.55 -7.39 5.04
CA VAL A 32 -17.46 -5.93 5.28
C VAL A 32 -17.51 -5.15 3.96
N ARG A 33 -16.86 -5.65 2.91
CA ARG A 33 -16.92 -5.04 1.58
C ARG A 33 -18.32 -5.09 0.98
N LYS A 34 -19.01 -6.23 1.09
CA LYS A 34 -20.40 -6.36 0.65
C LYS A 34 -21.31 -5.39 1.39
N ALA A 35 -21.20 -5.34 2.73
CA ALA A 35 -21.95 -4.37 3.54
C ALA A 35 -21.67 -2.93 3.12
N GLY A 36 -20.42 -2.60 2.80
CA GLY A 36 -20.05 -1.28 2.30
C GLY A 36 -20.74 -0.92 0.98
N LEU A 37 -20.84 -1.87 0.06
CA LEU A 37 -21.56 -1.68 -1.21
C LEU A 37 -23.06 -1.50 -0.99
N GLU A 38 -23.67 -2.31 -0.13
CA GLU A 38 -25.08 -2.20 0.23
C GLU A 38 -25.43 -0.85 0.90
N LEU A 39 -24.48 -0.29 1.64
CA LEU A 39 -24.59 1.05 2.22
C LEU A 39 -24.34 2.18 1.20
N GLY A 40 -24.11 1.86 -0.07
CA GLY A 40 -23.90 2.84 -1.12
C GLY A 40 -22.51 3.48 -1.13
N LEU A 41 -21.52 2.89 -0.47
CA LEU A 41 -20.15 3.38 -0.56
C LEU A 41 -19.58 3.16 -1.98
N PRO A 42 -18.86 4.14 -2.54
CA PRO A 42 -18.24 3.99 -3.85
C PRO A 42 -17.29 2.79 -3.90
N GLU A 43 -17.36 1.99 -4.95
CA GLU A 43 -16.50 0.82 -5.16
C GLU A 43 -15.00 1.14 -4.97
N LYS A 44 -14.57 2.32 -5.44
CA LYS A 44 -13.19 2.78 -5.30
C LYS A 44 -12.72 2.86 -3.83
N LEU A 45 -13.63 3.14 -2.89
CA LEU A 45 -13.33 3.12 -1.47
C LEU A 45 -13.40 1.71 -0.89
N VAL A 46 -14.44 0.96 -1.23
CA VAL A 46 -14.68 -0.41 -0.73
C VAL A 46 -13.52 -1.35 -1.09
N PHE A 47 -13.05 -1.26 -2.33
CA PHE A 47 -11.97 -2.12 -2.84
C PHE A 47 -10.58 -1.49 -2.77
N ARG A 48 -10.44 -0.35 -2.07
CA ARG A 48 -9.12 0.24 -1.87
C ARG A 48 -8.17 -0.78 -1.24
N GLN A 49 -6.97 -0.92 -1.81
CA GLN A 49 -5.95 -1.78 -1.22
C GLN A 49 -5.54 -1.29 0.17
N PRO A 50 -5.10 -2.19 1.08
CA PRO A 50 -4.65 -1.79 2.40
C PRO A 50 -3.52 -0.77 2.32
N PHE A 51 -3.62 0.26 3.15
CA PHE A 51 -2.60 1.28 3.30
C PHE A 51 -2.16 1.31 4.76
N PRO A 52 -0.86 1.21 5.06
CA PRO A 52 -0.39 1.20 6.44
C PRO A 52 -0.69 2.53 7.15
N GLY A 53 -0.94 2.49 8.47
CA GLY A 53 -1.18 3.67 9.29
C GLY A 53 -0.08 4.73 9.19
N PRO A 54 1.23 4.37 9.21
CA PRO A 54 2.33 5.31 8.98
C PRO A 54 2.38 5.95 7.60
N GLY A 55 1.54 5.51 6.66
CA GLY A 55 1.47 6.07 5.32
C GLY A 55 2.72 5.80 4.48
N LEU A 56 3.12 6.79 3.68
CA LEU A 56 4.27 6.67 2.78
C LEU A 56 5.62 6.54 3.51
N GLY A 57 5.72 7.00 4.75
CA GLY A 57 6.97 6.94 5.51
C GLY A 57 7.53 5.53 5.65
N ILE A 58 6.67 4.50 5.77
CA ILE A 58 7.10 3.09 5.85
C ILE A 58 7.71 2.57 4.54
N ARG A 59 7.49 3.26 3.44
CA ARG A 59 8.00 2.89 2.12
C ARG A 59 9.34 3.55 1.78
N ILE A 60 9.93 4.28 2.73
CA ILE A 60 11.22 4.93 2.60
C ILE A 60 12.19 4.25 3.56
N ILE A 61 13.23 3.60 3.03
CA ILE A 61 14.28 3.01 3.84
C ILE A 61 15.25 4.11 4.27
N GLY A 62 15.49 4.22 5.57
CA GLY A 62 16.34 5.24 6.19
C GLY A 62 15.58 6.51 6.56
N GLU A 63 16.25 7.65 6.56
CA GLU A 63 15.68 8.93 6.93
C GLU A 63 14.56 9.37 5.97
N VAL A 64 13.46 9.85 6.52
CA VAL A 64 12.32 10.38 5.76
C VAL A 64 12.52 11.89 5.57
N THR A 65 12.77 12.30 4.33
CA THR A 65 12.91 13.69 3.93
C THR A 65 11.80 14.10 2.95
N ALA A 66 11.54 15.39 2.82
CA ALA A 66 10.56 15.91 1.86
C ALA A 66 10.86 15.49 0.41
N GLU A 67 12.14 15.48 0.02
CA GLU A 67 12.59 15.00 -1.29
C GLU A 67 12.22 13.53 -1.51
N LYS A 68 12.58 12.65 -0.57
CA LYS A 68 12.31 11.22 -0.66
C LYS A 68 10.80 10.90 -0.66
N VAL A 69 10.03 11.64 0.13
CA VAL A 69 8.57 11.53 0.14
C VAL A 69 8.01 11.85 -1.24
N ARG A 70 8.48 12.93 -1.87
CA ARG A 70 8.04 13.32 -3.21
C ARG A 70 8.37 12.26 -4.26
N ILE A 71 9.59 11.73 -4.25
CA ILE A 71 10.00 10.66 -5.16
C ILE A 71 9.08 9.43 -5.02
N VAL A 72 8.76 9.01 -3.79
CA VAL A 72 7.86 7.88 -3.58
C VAL A 72 6.44 8.19 -4.01
N GLN A 73 5.95 9.41 -3.76
CA GLN A 73 4.61 9.83 -4.21
C GLN A 73 4.48 9.78 -5.73
N ASP A 74 5.44 10.34 -6.44
CA ASP A 74 5.44 10.39 -7.90
C ASP A 74 5.58 8.97 -8.49
N ALA A 75 6.51 8.17 -7.99
CA ALA A 75 6.71 6.80 -8.42
C ALA A 75 5.48 5.90 -8.14
N ASP A 76 4.86 6.03 -6.96
CA ASP A 76 3.65 5.27 -6.61
C ASP A 76 2.44 5.69 -7.46
N ALA A 77 2.32 6.98 -7.77
CA ALA A 77 1.25 7.49 -8.62
C ALA A 77 1.34 6.93 -10.05
N ILE A 78 2.53 7.01 -10.66
CA ILE A 78 2.80 6.44 -11.99
C ILE A 78 2.55 4.94 -12.01
N TYR A 79 3.09 4.23 -11.02
CA TYR A 79 2.93 2.77 -10.96
C TYR A 79 1.47 2.34 -10.81
N ARG A 80 0.70 3.04 -10.00
CA ARG A 80 -0.74 2.77 -9.82
C ARG A 80 -1.54 3.07 -11.08
N GLU A 81 -1.19 4.13 -11.77
CA GLU A 81 -1.82 4.49 -13.05
C GLU A 81 -1.57 3.40 -14.09
N GLU A 82 -0.34 2.91 -14.23
CA GLU A 82 -0.01 1.84 -15.16
C GLU A 82 -0.71 0.51 -14.84
N ILE A 83 -0.81 0.15 -13.55
CA ILE A 83 -1.57 -1.03 -13.13
C ILE A 83 -3.06 -0.89 -13.46
N ALA A 84 -3.63 0.28 -13.24
CA ALA A 84 -5.03 0.56 -13.57
C ALA A 84 -5.29 0.54 -15.09
N ASN A 85 -4.40 1.17 -15.88
CA ASN A 85 -4.48 1.17 -17.35
C ASN A 85 -4.34 -0.24 -17.93
N ALA A 86 -3.60 -1.13 -17.25
CA ALA A 86 -3.49 -2.53 -17.61
C ALA A 86 -4.71 -3.38 -17.17
N GLY A 87 -5.68 -2.82 -16.44
CA GLY A 87 -6.82 -3.53 -15.88
C GLY A 87 -6.46 -4.54 -14.80
N LEU A 88 -5.31 -4.34 -14.12
CA LEU A 88 -4.79 -5.26 -13.12
C LEU A 88 -5.10 -4.84 -11.67
N ASP A 89 -5.68 -3.67 -11.46
CA ASP A 89 -5.96 -3.06 -10.17
C ASP A 89 -6.88 -3.89 -9.26
N ARG A 90 -7.73 -4.74 -9.86
CA ARG A 90 -8.64 -5.65 -9.14
C ARG A 90 -8.05 -7.06 -8.95
N SER A 91 -7.09 -7.45 -9.77
CA SER A 91 -6.49 -8.78 -9.74
C SER A 91 -5.27 -8.88 -8.82
N ILE A 92 -4.60 -7.75 -8.54
CA ILE A 92 -3.43 -7.69 -7.68
C ILE A 92 -3.86 -7.24 -6.28
N GLY A 93 -3.57 -8.05 -5.26
CA GLY A 93 -4.01 -7.79 -3.88
C GLY A 93 -3.37 -6.56 -3.24
N GLN A 94 -2.08 -6.31 -3.54
CA GLN A 94 -1.36 -5.12 -3.08
C GLN A 94 -0.22 -4.79 -4.04
N TYR A 95 -0.07 -3.52 -4.38
CA TYR A 95 1.03 -3.00 -5.19
C TYR A 95 1.40 -1.57 -4.75
N PHE A 96 2.68 -1.26 -4.77
CA PHE A 96 3.21 0.04 -4.40
C PHE A 96 4.67 0.23 -4.81
N ALA A 97 5.13 1.48 -4.84
CA ALA A 97 6.52 1.85 -4.97
C ALA A 97 7.16 2.08 -3.58
N ALA A 98 8.43 1.72 -3.43
CA ALA A 98 9.21 1.97 -2.23
C ALA A 98 10.61 2.48 -2.59
N LEU A 99 11.16 3.38 -1.79
CA LEU A 99 12.50 3.94 -1.96
C LEU A 99 13.52 3.14 -1.16
N THR A 100 14.50 2.58 -1.85
CA THR A 100 15.45 1.63 -1.24
C THR A 100 16.62 2.31 -0.52
N ASN A 101 16.77 3.63 -0.59
CA ASN A 101 17.94 4.39 -0.14
C ASN A 101 19.26 4.02 -0.87
N MET A 102 19.21 3.11 -1.83
CA MET A 102 20.33 2.84 -2.73
C MET A 102 20.38 3.91 -3.82
N ARG A 103 21.57 4.27 -4.22
CA ARG A 103 21.80 5.14 -5.39
C ARG A 103 22.42 4.33 -6.51
N SER A 104 21.97 4.60 -7.72
CA SER A 104 22.52 4.02 -8.94
C SER A 104 23.11 5.10 -9.82
N VAL A 105 24.17 4.74 -10.51
CA VAL A 105 24.76 5.64 -11.52
C VAL A 105 23.96 5.49 -12.79
N GLY A 106 23.36 6.61 -13.22
CA GLY A 106 22.75 6.76 -14.54
C GLY A 106 23.65 7.56 -15.47
N VAL A 107 23.41 7.46 -16.76
CA VAL A 107 24.03 8.29 -17.79
C VAL A 107 22.92 9.01 -18.54
N MET A 108 22.91 10.34 -18.48
CA MET A 108 22.01 11.17 -19.25
C MET A 108 22.84 12.10 -20.15
N GLY A 109 22.91 11.74 -21.44
CA GLY A 109 23.83 12.40 -22.35
C GLY A 109 25.28 12.16 -21.96
N ASP A 110 26.07 13.22 -21.78
CA ASP A 110 27.48 13.17 -21.36
C ASP A 110 27.69 13.25 -19.84
N GLU A 111 26.59 13.36 -19.05
CA GLU A 111 26.66 13.52 -17.60
C GLU A 111 26.29 12.23 -16.87
N ARG A 112 26.97 11.99 -15.74
CA ARG A 112 26.62 10.92 -14.80
C ARG A 112 25.62 11.45 -13.77
N THR A 113 24.50 10.75 -13.60
CA THR A 113 23.54 11.01 -12.53
C THR A 113 23.68 9.98 -11.43
N TYR A 114 23.31 10.38 -10.19
CA TYR A 114 23.32 9.50 -9.01
C TYR A 114 21.93 9.56 -8.39
N ASP A 115 21.02 8.78 -8.95
CA ASP A 115 19.62 8.80 -8.56
C ASP A 115 19.26 7.65 -7.61
N TYR A 116 18.18 7.83 -6.86
CA TYR A 116 17.68 6.80 -5.98
C TYR A 116 17.05 5.64 -6.77
N ALA A 117 17.33 4.41 -6.32
CA ALA A 117 16.64 3.23 -6.84
C ALA A 117 15.29 3.05 -6.16
N VAL A 118 14.23 2.96 -6.97
CA VAL A 118 12.86 2.66 -6.54
C VAL A 118 12.58 1.18 -6.76
N ALA A 119 12.05 0.51 -5.74
CA ALA A 119 11.55 -0.85 -5.84
C ALA A 119 10.05 -0.84 -6.09
N LEU A 120 9.60 -1.52 -7.13
CA LEU A 120 8.18 -1.77 -7.40
C LEU A 120 7.80 -3.13 -6.80
N ARG A 121 6.76 -3.13 -5.97
CA ARG A 121 6.23 -4.35 -5.37
C ARG A 121 4.82 -4.59 -5.82
N ALA A 122 4.51 -5.85 -6.20
CA ALA A 122 3.16 -6.32 -6.43
C ALA A 122 3.03 -7.74 -5.89
N VAL A 123 1.98 -8.00 -5.13
CA VAL A 123 1.74 -9.32 -4.53
C VAL A 123 0.26 -9.69 -4.62
N ASN A 124 0.02 -10.97 -4.85
CA ASN A 124 -1.28 -11.59 -4.71
C ASN A 124 -1.40 -12.18 -3.30
N THR A 125 -2.51 -11.92 -2.66
CA THR A 125 -2.80 -12.41 -1.32
C THR A 125 -4.30 -12.45 -1.12
N VAL A 126 -4.77 -13.43 -0.36
CA VAL A 126 -6.19 -13.55 0.01
C VAL A 126 -6.43 -12.92 1.38
N ASP A 127 -5.59 -13.24 2.34
CA ASP A 127 -5.76 -12.91 3.76
C ASP A 127 -4.66 -12.01 4.34
N PHE A 128 -3.67 -11.65 3.53
CA PHE A 128 -2.43 -10.94 3.93
C PHE A 128 -1.53 -11.71 4.92
N MET A 129 -1.81 -12.99 5.17
CA MET A 129 -0.94 -13.87 5.97
C MET A 129 0.12 -14.50 5.08
N THR A 130 -0.27 -14.87 3.86
CA THR A 130 0.61 -15.37 2.81
C THR A 130 0.51 -14.48 1.59
N ALA A 131 1.59 -14.33 0.85
CA ALA A 131 1.61 -13.53 -0.37
C ALA A 131 2.58 -14.11 -1.40
N GLU A 132 2.17 -14.14 -2.65
CA GLU A 132 2.99 -14.50 -3.79
C GLU A 132 3.27 -13.28 -4.66
N ALA A 133 4.42 -13.24 -5.31
CA ALA A 133 4.73 -12.17 -6.26
C ALA A 133 3.73 -12.19 -7.42
N ALA A 134 3.09 -11.06 -7.70
CA ALA A 134 2.22 -10.93 -8.85
C ALA A 134 3.04 -10.94 -10.14
N LYS A 135 2.59 -11.72 -11.13
CA LYS A 135 3.23 -11.76 -12.45
C LYS A 135 2.77 -10.56 -13.28
N ILE A 136 3.57 -9.51 -13.31
CA ILE A 136 3.34 -8.34 -14.15
C ILE A 136 4.22 -8.43 -15.39
N HIS A 137 3.60 -8.30 -16.57
CA HIS A 137 4.34 -8.33 -17.83
C HIS A 137 5.18 -7.06 -17.97
N MET A 138 6.45 -7.21 -18.38
CA MET A 138 7.42 -6.10 -18.50
C MET A 138 6.92 -4.92 -19.34
N LYS A 139 6.07 -5.14 -20.35
CA LYS A 139 5.48 -4.09 -21.17
C LYS A 139 4.70 -3.02 -20.38
N TYR A 140 4.26 -3.33 -19.16
CA TYR A 140 3.58 -2.39 -18.26
C TYR A 140 4.53 -1.68 -17.28
N LEU A 141 5.80 -2.07 -17.25
CA LEU A 141 6.80 -1.53 -16.33
C LEU A 141 7.85 -0.68 -17.04
N ILE A 142 7.91 -0.75 -18.38
CA ILE A 142 8.87 -0.02 -19.21
C ILE A 142 8.09 0.92 -20.11
N LYS A 143 8.31 2.21 -19.91
CA LYS A 143 7.90 3.31 -20.78
C LYS A 143 9.11 4.06 -21.25
#